data_aeb10f3c1499c5a9d1687bceba61ba67
#
_entry.id   aeb10f3c1499c5a9d1687bceba61ba67
#
_cell.length_a   1.000
_cell.length_b   1.000
_cell.length_c   1.000
_cell.angle_alpha   90.00
_cell.angle_beta   90.00
_cell.angle_gamma   90.00
#
_symmetry.space_group_name_H-M   'P 1'
#
loop_
_entity.id
_entity.type
_entity.pdbx_description
1 polymer ?
#
loop_
_entity_poly.entity_id
_entity_poly.type
_entity_poly.pdbx_seq_one_letter_code
_entity_poly.pdbx_strand_id
1 'polypeptide(L)'
;MRVNIEGKRDKLPNGTLYYGRGSKVRTAPANLHGTVVLGSDVEVHDGARIANSVIGSKCVIGRGAIIENSIVWDGVHVGDYAVLSSDVVGFRTTIGERAEIAENVFVGDDCAVGDGARLAANIKLWPEKVVEERAVLSRSLVWEDKWLRELFTNARVSGISNIEMNPEFGAKLGAAFGGSIGAGKTIVTSRDSDTVSRMINRALICGLISTGVNVIDLRTASIPMLRHELRAGREAGGLHVRKSPYDRTMTDIIFFDARGVDLSASKTKAIERLFLGEDFLRATYENVGNILFSDRVRESYREKFLSALNVGAMEKAHFRVVLDYSNGIASTMMPNILGSLGCQVLAVNAYIDPRKLTRPNEEVDAAIRELSHVVTSLHYDAGWVIDAGGEKLTALDEKGFVIDSQRLLSLVTWLYLEANPSVKRIAVPASATLEVDLIAQERGVEVLRTKDSHLSMMKAALDEGLPFVGGTRGGFIFSDFLFASDAMFAVAKIMELMAITGTKIGELNEKTPRLHRVARNVPCPWTARGAVMRRIMEYTESMERDLIDGVRVHRSGEGNVHSILLLPDPTRPVFTIIVEASDAPTAAASADEFEERLQAWKEPPS
;
A
#
# COMPACT_ATOMS: atom_id res chain seq x y z
N MET A 1 1.81 -26.31 -40.23
CA MET A 1 0.80 -26.75 -39.26
C MET A 1 -0.46 -27.14 -40.03
N ARG A 2 -0.89 -28.40 -40.01
CA ARG A 2 -2.18 -28.81 -40.62
C ARG A 2 -3.25 -28.59 -39.56
N VAL A 3 -4.06 -27.57 -39.76
CA VAL A 3 -5.25 -27.36 -38.94
C VAL A 3 -6.35 -28.24 -39.52
N ASN A 4 -6.83 -29.22 -38.74
CA ASN A 4 -8.04 -29.97 -39.10
C ASN A 4 -9.24 -29.07 -38.79
N ILE A 5 -9.87 -28.52 -39.84
CA ILE A 5 -11.11 -27.76 -39.73
C ILE A 5 -12.27 -28.73 -39.84
N GLU A 6 -12.90 -29.07 -38.73
CA GLU A 6 -14.15 -29.83 -38.71
C GLU A 6 -15.30 -28.90 -39.09
N GLY A 7 -15.82 -29.01 -40.30
CA GLY A 7 -16.93 -28.19 -40.76
C GLY A 7 -17.27 -28.38 -42.24
N LYS A 8 -18.22 -27.58 -42.73
CA LYS A 8 -18.58 -27.50 -44.15
C LYS A 8 -17.61 -26.57 -44.89
N ARG A 9 -17.43 -26.84 -46.17
CA ARG A 9 -16.60 -26.03 -47.06
C ARG A 9 -17.40 -25.62 -48.29
N ASP A 10 -17.49 -24.32 -48.49
CA ASP A 10 -18.15 -23.74 -49.65
C ASP A 10 -17.13 -22.96 -50.51
N LYS A 11 -17.23 -23.12 -51.83
CA LYS A 11 -16.41 -22.37 -52.77
C LYS A 11 -17.11 -21.03 -53.07
N LEU A 12 -16.38 -19.93 -52.80
CA LEU A 12 -16.87 -18.57 -53.01
C LEU A 12 -16.39 -18.03 -54.37
N PRO A 13 -17.01 -16.98 -54.93
CA PRO A 13 -16.53 -16.33 -56.14
C PRO A 13 -15.08 -15.88 -56.04
N ASN A 14 -14.64 -15.39 -54.88
CA ASN A 14 -13.31 -14.84 -54.60
C ASN A 14 -12.54 -15.58 -53.52
N GLY A 15 -12.84 -16.87 -53.24
CA GLY A 15 -12.15 -17.60 -52.18
C GLY A 15 -12.81 -18.90 -51.74
N THR A 16 -12.60 -19.24 -50.45
CA THR A 16 -13.14 -20.43 -49.85
C THR A 16 -13.64 -20.11 -48.43
N LEU A 17 -14.85 -20.53 -48.13
CA LEU A 17 -15.44 -20.43 -46.78
C LEU A 17 -15.42 -21.80 -46.09
N TYR A 18 -14.86 -21.86 -44.90
CA TYR A 18 -15.00 -22.99 -43.96
C TYR A 18 -15.86 -22.56 -42.81
N TYR A 19 -16.86 -23.35 -42.40
CA TYR A 19 -17.71 -22.97 -41.26
C TYR A 19 -18.20 -24.19 -40.46
N GLY A 20 -18.28 -23.98 -39.15
CA GLY A 20 -18.73 -24.98 -38.18
C GLY A 20 -20.25 -25.15 -38.15
N ARG A 21 -20.75 -26.12 -37.33
CA ARG A 21 -22.19 -26.38 -37.16
C ARG A 21 -22.88 -25.18 -36.54
N GLY A 22 -24.13 -24.94 -36.92
CA GLY A 22 -24.97 -23.88 -36.32
C GLY A 22 -24.69 -22.47 -36.83
N SER A 23 -23.65 -22.25 -37.62
CA SER A 23 -23.28 -20.92 -38.11
C SER A 23 -24.29 -20.40 -39.16
N LYS A 24 -24.65 -19.13 -39.02
CA LYS A 24 -25.63 -18.43 -39.87
C LYS A 24 -24.95 -17.25 -40.57
N VAL A 25 -24.72 -17.39 -41.87
CA VAL A 25 -24.09 -16.35 -42.69
C VAL A 25 -25.17 -15.68 -43.54
N ARG A 26 -25.50 -14.42 -43.23
CA ARG A 26 -26.51 -13.63 -43.95
C ARG A 26 -25.91 -12.71 -45.01
N THR A 27 -24.61 -12.40 -44.88
CA THR A 27 -23.94 -11.55 -45.88
C THR A 27 -23.83 -12.23 -47.24
N ALA A 28 -23.78 -11.43 -48.31
CA ALA A 28 -23.64 -11.94 -49.65
C ALA A 28 -22.28 -12.66 -49.85
N PRO A 29 -22.21 -13.79 -50.60
CA PRO A 29 -20.96 -14.50 -50.88
C PRO A 29 -19.88 -13.63 -51.49
N ALA A 30 -20.26 -12.57 -52.23
CA ALA A 30 -19.31 -11.61 -52.81
C ALA A 30 -18.58 -10.73 -51.77
N ASN A 31 -19.05 -10.68 -50.55
CA ASN A 31 -18.44 -9.95 -49.43
C ASN A 31 -17.39 -10.79 -48.66
N LEU A 32 -17.25 -12.07 -49.01
CA LEU A 32 -16.30 -12.98 -48.41
C LEU A 32 -15.12 -13.25 -49.39
N HIS A 33 -13.90 -12.89 -49.01
CA HIS A 33 -12.73 -12.93 -49.88
C HIS A 33 -11.61 -13.81 -49.31
N GLY A 34 -10.90 -14.48 -50.20
CA GLY A 34 -9.74 -15.32 -49.85
C GLY A 34 -10.14 -16.52 -48.98
N THR A 35 -9.43 -16.80 -47.90
CA THR A 35 -9.73 -17.88 -46.97
C THR A 35 -10.46 -17.34 -45.74
N VAL A 36 -11.71 -17.72 -45.59
CA VAL A 36 -12.52 -17.34 -44.41
C VAL A 36 -12.84 -18.60 -43.63
N VAL A 37 -12.53 -18.61 -42.35
CA VAL A 37 -12.79 -19.71 -41.43
C VAL A 37 -13.72 -19.22 -40.31
N LEU A 38 -14.88 -19.86 -40.16
CA LEU A 38 -15.84 -19.58 -39.10
C LEU A 38 -15.98 -20.82 -38.20
N GLY A 39 -15.91 -20.61 -36.89
CA GLY A 39 -16.20 -21.64 -35.88
C GLY A 39 -17.66 -22.10 -35.88
N SER A 40 -18.10 -22.80 -34.84
CA SER A 40 -19.50 -23.20 -34.67
C SER A 40 -20.33 -22.07 -34.06
N ASP A 41 -21.63 -22.02 -34.40
CA ASP A 41 -22.59 -21.05 -33.87
C ASP A 41 -22.20 -19.58 -34.10
N VAL A 42 -21.55 -19.26 -35.23
CA VAL A 42 -21.18 -17.89 -35.63
C VAL A 42 -22.36 -17.26 -36.36
N GLU A 43 -22.71 -16.02 -36.02
CA GLU A 43 -23.67 -15.22 -36.73
C GLU A 43 -23.00 -14.08 -37.48
N VAL A 44 -23.13 -14.06 -38.82
CA VAL A 44 -22.64 -12.97 -39.67
C VAL A 44 -23.83 -12.25 -40.28
N HIS A 45 -23.96 -10.96 -39.98
CA HIS A 45 -25.11 -10.14 -40.41
C HIS A 45 -24.91 -9.56 -41.83
N ASP A 46 -25.97 -8.94 -42.34
CA ASP A 46 -26.00 -8.41 -43.71
C ASP A 46 -24.94 -7.34 -43.95
N GLY A 47 -24.32 -7.37 -45.10
CA GLY A 47 -23.34 -6.38 -45.54
C GLY A 47 -21.94 -6.51 -44.92
N ALA A 48 -21.77 -7.39 -43.92
CA ALA A 48 -20.45 -7.64 -43.35
C ALA A 48 -19.47 -8.15 -44.37
N ARG A 49 -18.21 -7.65 -44.37
CA ARG A 49 -17.11 -8.03 -45.26
C ARG A 49 -16.05 -8.75 -44.46
N ILE A 50 -15.67 -9.94 -44.87
CA ILE A 50 -14.63 -10.73 -44.21
C ILE A 50 -13.64 -11.23 -45.24
N ALA A 51 -12.35 -10.91 -45.02
CA ALA A 51 -11.28 -11.31 -45.92
C ALA A 51 -10.10 -11.95 -45.16
N ASN A 52 -9.62 -13.12 -45.63
CA ASN A 52 -8.44 -13.81 -45.09
C ASN A 52 -8.43 -13.90 -43.54
N SER A 53 -9.55 -14.21 -42.91
CA SER A 53 -9.71 -14.11 -41.46
C SER A 53 -10.25 -15.39 -40.83
N VAL A 54 -9.91 -15.59 -39.58
CA VAL A 54 -10.37 -16.72 -38.74
C VAL A 54 -11.24 -16.17 -37.62
N ILE A 55 -12.49 -16.61 -37.57
CA ILE A 55 -13.48 -16.22 -36.54
C ILE A 55 -13.80 -17.46 -35.70
N GLY A 56 -13.61 -17.37 -34.42
CA GLY A 56 -13.89 -18.41 -33.43
C GLY A 56 -15.37 -18.75 -33.30
N SER A 57 -15.69 -19.70 -32.42
CA SER A 57 -17.06 -20.13 -32.19
C SER A 57 -17.88 -19.12 -31.38
N LYS A 58 -19.21 -19.11 -31.56
CA LYS A 58 -20.15 -18.25 -30.83
C LYS A 58 -19.88 -16.74 -30.99
N CYS A 59 -19.27 -16.34 -32.10
CA CYS A 59 -19.06 -14.94 -32.43
C CYS A 59 -20.26 -14.35 -33.14
N VAL A 60 -20.49 -13.06 -32.92
CA VAL A 60 -21.50 -12.27 -33.64
C VAL A 60 -20.80 -11.15 -34.38
N ILE A 61 -20.99 -11.10 -35.70
CA ILE A 61 -20.40 -10.06 -36.58
C ILE A 61 -21.56 -9.17 -37.08
N GLY A 62 -21.52 -7.92 -36.68
CA GLY A 62 -22.57 -6.92 -36.94
C GLY A 62 -22.70 -6.53 -38.42
N ARG A 63 -23.74 -5.79 -38.74
CA ARG A 63 -24.04 -5.33 -40.09
C ARG A 63 -22.96 -4.42 -40.62
N GLY A 64 -22.52 -4.65 -41.85
CA GLY A 64 -21.52 -3.80 -42.49
C GLY A 64 -20.15 -3.79 -41.82
N ALA A 65 -19.90 -4.64 -40.84
CA ALA A 65 -18.57 -4.77 -40.22
C ALA A 65 -17.51 -5.24 -41.24
N ILE A 66 -16.30 -4.76 -41.13
CA ILE A 66 -15.17 -5.10 -42.02
C ILE A 66 -14.10 -5.78 -41.19
N ILE A 67 -13.74 -7.02 -41.56
CA ILE A 67 -12.71 -7.81 -40.86
C ILE A 67 -11.74 -8.35 -41.90
N GLU A 68 -10.51 -7.86 -41.89
CA GLU A 68 -9.49 -8.22 -42.86
C GLU A 68 -8.22 -8.73 -42.17
N ASN A 69 -7.68 -9.85 -42.65
CA ASN A 69 -6.41 -10.44 -42.20
C ASN A 69 -6.33 -10.67 -40.68
N SER A 70 -7.47 -10.90 -40.03
CA SER A 70 -7.60 -10.86 -38.55
C SER A 70 -7.97 -12.23 -37.99
N ILE A 71 -7.62 -12.42 -36.71
CA ILE A 71 -7.98 -13.58 -35.90
C ILE A 71 -8.86 -13.12 -34.76
N VAL A 72 -10.09 -13.62 -34.72
CA VAL A 72 -11.08 -13.34 -33.68
C VAL A 72 -11.38 -14.62 -32.95
N TRP A 73 -11.16 -14.64 -31.62
CA TRP A 73 -11.36 -15.82 -30.80
C TRP A 73 -12.82 -16.02 -30.42
N ASP A 74 -13.12 -17.08 -29.64
CA ASP A 74 -14.50 -17.50 -29.36
C ASP A 74 -15.27 -16.46 -28.51
N GLY A 75 -16.57 -16.34 -28.78
CA GLY A 75 -17.50 -15.51 -28.01
C GLY A 75 -17.34 -14.00 -28.21
N VAL A 76 -16.64 -13.56 -29.22
CA VAL A 76 -16.45 -12.14 -29.51
C VAL A 76 -17.70 -11.55 -30.18
N HIS A 77 -18.06 -10.34 -29.76
CA HIS A 77 -19.08 -9.53 -30.40
C HIS A 77 -18.44 -8.35 -31.14
N VAL A 78 -18.62 -8.28 -32.45
CA VAL A 78 -18.20 -7.15 -33.30
C VAL A 78 -19.44 -6.38 -33.70
N GLY A 79 -19.51 -5.11 -33.31
CA GLY A 79 -20.65 -4.22 -33.56
C GLY A 79 -20.82 -3.82 -35.02
N ASP A 80 -21.94 -3.18 -35.32
CA ASP A 80 -22.28 -2.73 -36.66
C ASP A 80 -21.23 -1.72 -37.19
N TYR A 81 -20.78 -1.90 -38.43
CA TYR A 81 -19.81 -1.04 -39.11
C TYR A 81 -18.44 -0.91 -38.44
N ALA A 82 -18.11 -1.79 -37.51
CA ALA A 82 -16.76 -1.83 -36.95
C ALA A 82 -15.73 -2.30 -37.98
N VAL A 83 -14.50 -1.81 -37.85
CA VAL A 83 -13.39 -2.11 -38.77
C VAL A 83 -12.22 -2.73 -38.01
N LEU A 84 -11.80 -3.92 -38.43
CA LEU A 84 -10.62 -4.64 -37.91
C LEU A 84 -9.68 -4.95 -39.07
N SER A 85 -8.41 -4.61 -38.93
CA SER A 85 -7.42 -4.75 -40.01
C SER A 85 -6.09 -5.34 -39.52
N SER A 86 -5.84 -6.61 -39.80
CA SER A 86 -4.64 -7.34 -39.39
C SER A 86 -4.50 -7.49 -37.84
N ASP A 87 -5.58 -7.80 -37.16
CA ASP A 87 -5.69 -7.77 -35.71
C ASP A 87 -5.88 -9.16 -35.10
N VAL A 88 -5.60 -9.24 -33.80
CA VAL A 88 -5.96 -10.40 -32.96
C VAL A 88 -6.86 -9.93 -31.82
N VAL A 89 -8.06 -10.50 -31.75
CA VAL A 89 -9.06 -10.20 -30.72
C VAL A 89 -9.29 -11.44 -29.86
N GLY A 90 -9.05 -11.32 -28.55
CA GLY A 90 -9.15 -12.37 -27.54
C GLY A 90 -10.60 -12.77 -27.22
N PHE A 91 -10.74 -13.79 -26.36
CA PHE A 91 -12.03 -14.39 -26.02
C PHE A 91 -13.00 -13.39 -25.37
N ARG A 92 -14.30 -13.54 -25.66
CA ARG A 92 -15.43 -12.84 -25.01
C ARG A 92 -15.33 -11.31 -25.02
N THR A 93 -14.54 -10.78 -25.94
CA THR A 93 -14.35 -9.35 -26.11
C THR A 93 -15.51 -8.72 -26.90
N THR A 94 -15.89 -7.51 -26.55
CA THR A 94 -16.90 -6.72 -27.26
C THR A 94 -16.20 -5.55 -27.97
N ILE A 95 -16.43 -5.44 -29.29
CA ILE A 95 -16.03 -4.30 -30.12
C ILE A 95 -17.30 -3.53 -30.47
N GLY A 96 -17.39 -2.27 -30.11
CA GLY A 96 -18.56 -1.42 -30.28
C GLY A 96 -18.86 -1.05 -31.72
N GLU A 97 -20.02 -0.43 -31.94
CA GLU A 97 -20.42 0.05 -33.27
C GLU A 97 -19.45 1.11 -33.80
N ARG A 98 -19.10 1.03 -35.10
CA ARG A 98 -18.20 1.97 -35.76
C ARG A 98 -16.83 2.13 -35.09
N ALA A 99 -16.42 1.19 -34.24
CA ALA A 99 -15.07 1.18 -33.71
C ALA A 99 -14.05 0.90 -34.82
N GLU A 100 -12.97 1.64 -34.84
CA GLU A 100 -11.88 1.50 -35.83
C GLU A 100 -10.64 0.94 -35.13
N ILE A 101 -10.24 -0.27 -35.45
CA ILE A 101 -9.03 -0.92 -34.94
C ILE A 101 -8.02 -0.93 -36.09
N ALA A 102 -6.94 -0.15 -35.92
CA ALA A 102 -5.89 -0.03 -36.93
C ALA A 102 -4.97 -1.27 -36.93
N GLU A 103 -4.05 -1.35 -37.86
CA GLU A 103 -3.23 -2.54 -38.12
C GLU A 103 -2.38 -2.99 -36.93
N ASN A 104 -2.22 -4.32 -36.77
CA ASN A 104 -1.39 -4.97 -35.77
C ASN A 104 -1.79 -4.67 -34.30
N VAL A 105 -3.07 -4.50 -34.05
CA VAL A 105 -3.58 -4.37 -32.70
C VAL A 105 -3.85 -5.75 -32.11
N PHE A 106 -3.46 -5.92 -30.84
CA PHE A 106 -3.79 -7.09 -30.04
C PHE A 106 -4.77 -6.67 -28.93
N VAL A 107 -5.97 -7.22 -28.97
CA VAL A 107 -7.00 -7.02 -27.94
C VAL A 107 -7.11 -8.30 -27.10
N GLY A 108 -6.87 -8.19 -25.79
CA GLY A 108 -6.94 -9.32 -24.86
C GLY A 108 -8.34 -9.84 -24.60
N ASP A 109 -8.45 -10.86 -23.74
CA ASP A 109 -9.72 -11.46 -23.37
C ASP A 109 -10.59 -10.52 -22.53
N ASP A 110 -11.93 -10.69 -22.60
CA ASP A 110 -12.88 -9.97 -21.77
C ASP A 110 -12.78 -8.42 -21.85
N CYS A 111 -12.25 -7.89 -22.95
CA CYS A 111 -12.16 -6.44 -23.16
C CYS A 111 -13.49 -5.87 -23.70
N ALA A 112 -13.71 -4.57 -23.45
CA ALA A 112 -14.80 -3.80 -24.03
C ALA A 112 -14.24 -2.56 -24.74
N VAL A 113 -14.39 -2.49 -26.05
CA VAL A 113 -14.08 -1.31 -26.86
C VAL A 113 -15.39 -0.61 -27.20
N GLY A 114 -15.56 0.63 -26.73
CA GLY A 114 -16.80 1.41 -26.88
C GLY A 114 -17.10 1.84 -28.31
N ASP A 115 -18.31 2.30 -28.54
CA ASP A 115 -18.79 2.73 -29.85
C ASP A 115 -17.97 3.90 -30.41
N GLY A 116 -17.57 3.80 -31.68
CA GLY A 116 -16.77 4.83 -32.35
C GLY A 116 -15.37 5.05 -31.81
N ALA A 117 -14.90 4.19 -30.91
CA ALA A 117 -13.53 4.26 -30.41
C ALA A 117 -12.51 3.94 -31.51
N ARG A 118 -11.33 4.57 -31.43
CA ARG A 118 -10.24 4.38 -32.40
C ARG A 118 -8.98 3.91 -31.71
N LEU A 119 -8.47 2.76 -32.12
CA LEU A 119 -7.21 2.21 -31.65
C LEU A 119 -6.14 2.43 -32.74
N ALA A 120 -5.07 3.14 -32.40
CA ALA A 120 -3.96 3.35 -33.34
C ALA A 120 -3.20 2.05 -33.59
N ALA A 121 -2.40 2.01 -34.67
CA ALA A 121 -1.66 0.81 -35.05
C ALA A 121 -0.63 0.38 -33.98
N ASN A 122 -0.35 -0.94 -33.93
CA ASN A 122 0.63 -1.58 -33.04
C ASN A 122 0.33 -1.48 -31.54
N ILE A 123 -0.92 -1.26 -31.17
CA ILE A 123 -1.36 -1.19 -29.78
C ILE A 123 -1.69 -2.58 -29.23
N LYS A 124 -1.46 -2.75 -27.92
CA LYS A 124 -1.87 -3.93 -27.16
C LYS A 124 -2.83 -3.54 -26.04
N LEU A 125 -4.03 -4.08 -26.07
CA LEU A 125 -4.96 -4.08 -24.94
C LEU A 125 -4.78 -5.40 -24.16
N TRP A 126 -4.45 -5.31 -22.89
CA TRP A 126 -4.41 -6.51 -22.05
C TRP A 126 -5.83 -6.92 -21.62
N PRO A 127 -6.02 -8.16 -21.11
CA PRO A 127 -7.35 -8.62 -20.72
C PRO A 127 -8.09 -7.69 -19.76
N GLU A 128 -9.43 -7.74 -19.81
CA GLU A 128 -10.33 -7.00 -18.93
C GLU A 128 -10.22 -5.47 -19.03
N LYS A 129 -9.78 -4.93 -20.17
CA LYS A 129 -9.71 -3.48 -20.40
C LYS A 129 -10.97 -2.92 -21.03
N VAL A 130 -11.30 -1.71 -20.60
CA VAL A 130 -12.43 -0.94 -21.15
C VAL A 130 -11.87 0.30 -21.84
N VAL A 131 -12.20 0.47 -23.13
CA VAL A 131 -11.98 1.70 -23.89
C VAL A 131 -13.31 2.40 -24.01
N GLU A 132 -13.40 3.64 -23.55
CA GLU A 132 -14.65 4.40 -23.56
C GLU A 132 -15.13 4.73 -24.99
N GLU A 133 -16.43 5.04 -25.10
CA GLU A 133 -17.05 5.46 -26.35
C GLU A 133 -16.31 6.65 -26.97
N ARG A 134 -16.04 6.59 -28.27
CA ARG A 134 -15.33 7.62 -29.07
C ARG A 134 -13.90 7.96 -28.58
N ALA A 135 -13.36 7.18 -27.67
CA ALA A 135 -11.98 7.39 -27.22
C ALA A 135 -10.97 7.12 -28.36
N VAL A 136 -9.89 7.91 -28.39
CA VAL A 136 -8.77 7.69 -29.29
C VAL A 136 -7.59 7.14 -28.49
N LEU A 137 -7.29 5.87 -28.68
CA LEU A 137 -6.19 5.22 -27.99
C LEU A 137 -4.94 5.25 -28.88
N SER A 138 -3.92 6.00 -28.48
CA SER A 138 -2.66 6.17 -29.20
C SER A 138 -1.48 5.37 -28.61
N ARG A 139 -1.70 4.65 -27.52
CA ARG A 139 -0.71 3.81 -26.83
C ARG A 139 -1.35 2.57 -26.21
N SER A 140 -0.54 1.51 -25.99
CA SER A 140 -1.04 0.26 -25.41
C SER A 140 -1.57 0.45 -24.00
N LEU A 141 -2.73 -0.17 -23.70
CA LEU A 141 -3.26 -0.33 -22.35
C LEU A 141 -2.86 -1.72 -21.84
N VAL A 142 -1.66 -1.81 -21.32
CA VAL A 142 -1.10 -3.07 -20.80
C VAL A 142 -1.60 -3.33 -19.37
N TRP A 143 -1.78 -2.25 -18.59
CA TRP A 143 -2.38 -2.24 -17.27
C TRP A 143 -3.37 -1.07 -17.21
N GLU A 144 -4.38 -1.14 -16.34
CA GLU A 144 -5.15 0.07 -16.05
C GLU A 144 -4.18 1.16 -15.65
N ASP A 145 -4.34 2.35 -16.22
CA ASP A 145 -3.78 3.55 -15.63
C ASP A 145 -4.48 3.74 -14.27
N LYS A 146 -4.04 2.98 -13.28
CA LYS A 146 -4.47 3.06 -11.88
C LYS A 146 -4.40 4.50 -11.38
N TRP A 147 -3.62 5.31 -12.08
CA TRP A 147 -3.33 6.71 -11.85
C TRP A 147 -4.36 7.69 -12.45
N LEU A 148 -5.37 7.23 -13.18
CA LEU A 148 -6.42 8.10 -13.73
C LEU A 148 -7.35 8.66 -12.64
N ARG A 149 -7.38 8.07 -11.44
CA ARG A 149 -8.22 8.53 -10.32
C ARG A 149 -7.41 9.03 -9.13
N GLU A 150 -6.39 8.33 -8.68
CA GLU A 150 -5.53 8.71 -7.54
C GLU A 150 -4.11 8.16 -7.71
N LEU A 151 -3.13 9.05 -7.87
CA LEU A 151 -1.72 8.70 -7.92
C LEU A 151 -1.19 8.33 -6.51
N PHE A 152 -1.67 9.04 -5.50
CA PHE A 152 -1.22 8.87 -4.12
C PHE A 152 -2.24 8.14 -3.25
N THR A 153 -1.78 7.12 -2.54
CA THR A 153 -2.47 6.59 -1.36
C THR A 153 -1.76 7.11 -0.12
N ASN A 154 -2.35 8.10 0.57
CA ASN A 154 -1.68 8.91 1.57
C ASN A 154 -0.45 9.63 0.95
N ALA A 155 0.73 9.53 1.55
CA ALA A 155 1.96 10.12 1.00
C ALA A 155 2.78 9.12 0.17
N ARG A 156 2.16 8.09 -0.38
CA ARG A 156 2.82 6.97 -1.05
C ARG A 156 2.24 6.74 -2.44
N VAL A 157 3.12 6.47 -3.39
CA VAL A 157 2.82 5.96 -4.72
C VAL A 157 3.31 4.51 -4.79
N SER A 158 2.44 3.57 -5.14
CA SER A 158 2.75 2.14 -5.21
C SER A 158 2.33 1.56 -6.55
N GLY A 159 3.12 0.70 -7.14
CA GLY A 159 2.80 0.04 -8.42
C GLY A 159 3.68 -1.17 -8.68
N ILE A 160 3.32 -1.94 -9.71
CA ILE A 160 4.03 -3.15 -10.08
C ILE A 160 5.43 -2.80 -10.57
N SER A 161 6.42 -3.46 -9.94
CA SER A 161 7.85 -3.24 -10.19
C SER A 161 8.22 -3.43 -11.67
N ASN A 162 8.90 -2.46 -12.26
CA ASN A 162 9.38 -2.45 -13.65
C ASN A 162 8.29 -2.59 -14.73
N ILE A 163 7.03 -2.45 -14.37
CA ILE A 163 5.87 -2.41 -15.27
C ILE A 163 5.18 -1.06 -15.12
N GLU A 164 4.47 -0.85 -14.03
CA GLU A 164 3.89 0.46 -13.67
C GLU A 164 4.97 1.41 -13.14
N MET A 165 5.83 0.91 -12.24
CA MET A 165 6.99 1.61 -11.70
C MET A 165 8.21 1.40 -12.60
N ASN A 166 8.20 2.00 -13.79
CA ASN A 166 9.30 1.99 -14.76
C ASN A 166 10.12 3.29 -14.71
N PRO A 167 11.28 3.38 -15.39
CA PRO A 167 12.12 4.56 -15.36
C PRO A 167 11.44 5.83 -15.91
N GLU A 168 10.59 5.72 -16.91
CA GLU A 168 9.84 6.82 -17.51
C GLU A 168 8.87 7.43 -16.50
N PHE A 169 8.11 6.56 -15.80
CA PHE A 169 7.24 6.96 -14.70
C PHE A 169 8.04 7.65 -13.59
N GLY A 170 9.17 7.06 -13.18
CA GLY A 170 10.05 7.64 -12.16
C GLY A 170 10.56 9.02 -12.52
N ALA A 171 11.03 9.21 -13.76
CA ALA A 171 11.52 10.51 -14.23
C ALA A 171 10.40 11.56 -14.29
N LYS A 172 9.22 11.19 -14.77
CA LYS A 172 8.03 12.06 -14.79
C LYS A 172 7.59 12.46 -13.39
N LEU A 173 7.51 11.49 -12.46
CA LEU A 173 7.12 11.74 -11.07
C LEU A 173 8.16 12.61 -10.34
N GLY A 174 9.45 12.38 -10.59
CA GLY A 174 10.53 13.23 -10.07
C GLY A 174 10.43 14.68 -10.56
N ALA A 175 10.11 14.88 -11.84
CA ALA A 175 9.90 16.22 -12.41
C ALA A 175 8.65 16.91 -11.83
N ALA A 176 7.55 16.18 -11.64
CA ALA A 176 6.33 16.71 -11.01
C ALA A 176 6.58 17.12 -9.54
N PHE A 177 7.31 16.28 -8.79
CA PHE A 177 7.71 16.61 -7.42
C PHE A 177 8.64 17.82 -7.38
N GLY A 178 9.67 17.84 -8.24
CA GLY A 178 10.58 18.99 -8.37
C GLY A 178 9.86 20.29 -8.73
N GLY A 179 8.92 20.24 -9.67
CA GLY A 179 8.06 21.40 -10.01
C GLY A 179 7.22 21.90 -8.83
N SER A 180 6.76 21.01 -7.95
CA SER A 180 6.02 21.39 -6.74
C SER A 180 6.90 22.02 -5.65
N ILE A 181 8.19 21.71 -5.65
CA ILE A 181 9.19 22.22 -4.68
C ILE A 181 9.79 23.56 -5.15
N GLY A 182 10.09 23.67 -6.43
CA GLY A 182 10.71 24.83 -7.07
C GLY A 182 12.23 24.75 -7.22
N ALA A 183 12.73 25.37 -8.29
CA ALA A 183 14.15 25.36 -8.62
C ALA A 183 15.04 25.97 -7.50
N GLY A 184 16.27 25.52 -7.40
CA GLY A 184 17.26 25.95 -6.41
C GLY A 184 17.08 25.34 -5.01
N LYS A 185 15.99 24.64 -4.75
CA LYS A 185 15.77 23.90 -3.48
C LYS A 185 16.49 22.56 -3.51
N THR A 186 16.66 21.97 -2.34
CA THR A 186 17.31 20.67 -2.17
C THR A 186 16.31 19.65 -1.63
N ILE A 187 16.35 18.42 -2.18
CA ILE A 187 15.56 17.25 -1.78
C ILE A 187 16.50 16.14 -1.33
N VAL A 188 16.14 15.43 -0.28
CA VAL A 188 16.84 14.22 0.15
C VAL A 188 16.19 12.99 -0.47
N THR A 189 16.99 12.10 -1.04
CA THR A 189 16.51 10.81 -1.56
C THR A 189 17.20 9.65 -0.87
N SER A 190 16.48 8.55 -0.67
CA SER A 190 17.07 7.29 -0.23
C SER A 190 16.29 6.10 -0.82
N ARG A 191 16.85 4.92 -0.66
CA ARG A 191 16.22 3.68 -1.09
C ARG A 191 16.62 2.51 -0.21
N ASP A 192 15.88 1.41 -0.32
CA ASP A 192 16.30 0.12 0.19
C ASP A 192 17.39 -0.54 -0.71
N SER A 193 17.68 -1.80 -0.47
CA SER A 193 18.70 -2.55 -1.21
C SER A 193 18.19 -3.18 -2.51
N ASP A 194 16.87 -3.14 -2.80
CA ASP A 194 16.30 -3.75 -4.00
C ASP A 194 16.79 -3.11 -5.29
N THR A 195 16.92 -3.93 -6.34
CA THR A 195 17.46 -3.49 -7.64
C THR A 195 16.49 -2.55 -8.37
N VAL A 196 15.17 -2.82 -8.30
CA VAL A 196 14.16 -1.95 -8.90
C VAL A 196 14.09 -0.62 -8.14
N SER A 197 14.13 -0.65 -6.80
CA SER A 197 14.20 0.58 -5.99
C SER A 197 15.40 1.45 -6.37
N ARG A 198 16.56 0.83 -6.65
CA ARG A 198 17.75 1.53 -7.14
C ARG A 198 17.54 2.18 -8.50
N MET A 199 16.90 1.48 -9.43
CA MET A 199 16.59 1.98 -10.77
C MET A 199 15.62 3.16 -10.71
N ILE A 200 14.52 3.00 -9.98
CA ILE A 200 13.48 4.03 -9.83
C ILE A 200 14.01 5.27 -9.11
N ASN A 201 14.81 5.10 -8.03
CA ASN A 201 15.43 6.24 -7.35
C ASN A 201 16.30 7.09 -8.30
N ARG A 202 17.08 6.45 -9.17
CA ARG A 202 17.88 7.16 -10.19
C ARG A 202 17.01 7.91 -11.19
N ALA A 203 15.91 7.30 -11.65
CA ALA A 203 14.98 7.96 -12.55
C ALA A 203 14.31 9.18 -11.89
N LEU A 204 13.86 9.05 -10.64
CA LEU A 204 13.33 10.16 -9.84
C LEU A 204 14.34 11.31 -9.70
N ILE A 205 15.61 10.98 -9.41
CA ILE A 205 16.69 11.98 -9.32
C ILE A 205 16.87 12.71 -10.66
N CYS A 206 16.90 11.99 -11.79
CA CYS A 206 16.96 12.62 -13.12
C CYS A 206 15.78 13.58 -13.36
N GLY A 207 14.58 13.19 -12.94
CA GLY A 207 13.40 14.06 -12.99
C GLY A 207 13.55 15.32 -12.14
N LEU A 208 13.97 15.18 -10.88
CA LEU A 208 14.20 16.30 -9.94
C LEU A 208 15.22 17.30 -10.48
N ILE A 209 16.42 16.85 -10.83
CA ILE A 209 17.48 17.75 -11.31
C ILE A 209 17.09 18.47 -12.61
N SER A 210 16.27 17.83 -13.47
CA SER A 210 15.79 18.44 -14.71
C SER A 210 14.90 19.66 -14.50
N THR A 211 14.36 19.83 -13.29
CA THR A 211 13.56 21.01 -12.89
C THR A 211 14.36 22.03 -12.08
N GLY A 212 15.68 21.86 -11.98
CA GLY A 212 16.58 22.74 -11.23
C GLY A 212 16.61 22.49 -9.71
N VAL A 213 16.08 21.35 -9.25
CA VAL A 213 16.13 20.94 -7.85
C VAL A 213 17.43 20.19 -7.59
N ASN A 214 18.14 20.53 -6.51
CA ASN A 214 19.31 19.79 -6.06
C ASN A 214 18.89 18.54 -5.28
N VAL A 215 19.70 17.49 -5.34
CA VAL A 215 19.43 16.23 -4.66
C VAL A 215 20.59 15.83 -3.76
N ILE A 216 20.30 15.48 -2.51
CA ILE A 216 21.22 14.74 -1.63
C ILE A 216 20.78 13.28 -1.65
N ASP A 217 21.56 12.41 -2.30
CA ASP A 217 21.28 10.98 -2.36
C ASP A 217 22.00 10.24 -1.23
N LEU A 218 21.22 9.76 -0.24
CA LEU A 218 21.70 8.94 0.88
C LEU A 218 22.00 7.50 0.45
N ARG A 219 21.72 7.15 -0.81
CA ARG A 219 21.86 5.79 -1.33
C ARG A 219 20.98 4.80 -0.54
N THR A 220 21.57 3.73 0.01
CA THR A 220 20.84 2.74 0.80
C THR A 220 20.79 3.20 2.26
N ALA A 221 19.61 3.61 2.70
CA ALA A 221 19.32 4.03 4.08
C ALA A 221 17.91 3.59 4.48
N SER A 222 17.63 3.48 5.78
CA SER A 222 16.27 3.25 6.28
C SER A 222 15.42 4.51 6.22
N ILE A 223 14.10 4.35 6.25
CA ILE A 223 13.18 5.49 6.31
C ILE A 223 13.44 6.38 7.53
N PRO A 224 13.65 5.85 8.76
CA PRO A 224 13.98 6.68 9.90
C PRO A 224 15.25 7.51 9.73
N MET A 225 16.29 6.96 9.08
CA MET A 225 17.52 7.72 8.81
C MET A 225 17.29 8.90 7.87
N LEU A 226 16.49 8.72 6.81
CA LEU A 226 16.12 9.83 5.93
C LEU A 226 15.30 10.89 6.67
N ARG A 227 14.35 10.47 7.49
CA ARG A 227 13.53 11.39 8.31
C ARG A 227 14.39 12.17 9.31
N HIS A 228 15.41 11.53 9.87
CA HIS A 228 16.39 12.17 10.75
C HIS A 228 17.17 13.26 10.01
N GLU A 229 17.67 12.95 8.80
CA GLU A 229 18.38 13.91 7.96
C GLU A 229 17.52 15.14 7.65
N LEU A 230 16.27 14.93 7.25
CA LEU A 230 15.32 16.03 6.99
C LEU A 230 15.03 16.87 8.25
N ARG A 231 14.90 16.24 9.42
CA ARG A 231 14.69 16.97 10.67
C ARG A 231 15.90 17.82 11.08
N ALA A 232 17.09 17.34 10.82
CA ALA A 232 18.35 18.02 11.18
C ALA A 232 18.78 19.07 10.17
N GLY A 233 18.33 18.94 8.90
CA GLY A 233 18.77 19.73 7.76
C GLY A 233 17.90 20.93 7.45
N ARG A 234 18.11 21.49 6.24
CA ARG A 234 17.35 22.63 5.68
C ARG A 234 16.70 22.29 4.33
N GLU A 235 16.62 21.01 4.01
CA GLU A 235 16.10 20.50 2.76
C GLU A 235 14.58 20.73 2.70
N ALA A 236 14.06 20.90 1.49
CA ALA A 236 12.64 21.22 1.28
C ALA A 236 11.71 20.01 1.44
N GLY A 237 12.26 18.82 1.46
CA GLY A 237 11.56 17.54 1.61
C GLY A 237 12.40 16.37 1.15
N GLY A 238 11.78 15.21 1.08
CA GLY A 238 12.49 13.99 0.66
C GLY A 238 11.58 12.93 0.06
N LEU A 239 12.21 11.87 -0.45
CA LEU A 239 11.52 10.67 -0.88
C LEU A 239 12.35 9.41 -0.59
N HIS A 240 11.65 8.30 -0.37
CA HIS A 240 12.26 6.99 -0.19
C HIS A 240 11.63 5.98 -1.14
N VAL A 241 12.46 5.20 -1.83
CA VAL A 241 12.01 4.13 -2.72
C VAL A 241 12.30 2.79 -2.07
N ARG A 242 11.28 1.96 -1.97
CA ARG A 242 11.43 0.61 -1.38
C ARG A 242 10.61 -0.43 -2.11
N LYS A 243 11.00 -1.67 -1.98
CA LYS A 243 10.13 -2.81 -2.25
C LYS A 243 8.96 -2.81 -1.28
N SER A 244 7.76 -3.10 -1.77
CA SER A 244 6.60 -3.16 -0.88
C SER A 244 6.78 -4.24 0.20
N PRO A 245 6.53 -3.95 1.47
CA PRO A 245 6.63 -4.94 2.54
C PRO A 245 5.51 -5.99 2.49
N TYR A 246 4.46 -5.76 1.69
CA TYR A 246 3.27 -6.61 1.62
C TYR A 246 3.18 -7.44 0.33
N ASP A 247 3.82 -6.99 -0.74
CA ASP A 247 3.77 -7.64 -2.06
C ASP A 247 5.13 -7.61 -2.74
N ARG A 248 5.67 -8.80 -3.04
CA ARG A 248 6.99 -8.96 -3.69
C ARG A 248 7.04 -8.38 -5.10
N THR A 249 5.91 -8.17 -5.74
CA THR A 249 5.83 -7.65 -7.10
C THR A 249 5.77 -6.13 -7.16
N MET A 250 5.54 -5.46 -6.04
CA MET A 250 5.30 -4.01 -5.98
C MET A 250 6.49 -3.21 -5.43
N THR A 251 6.61 -1.99 -5.92
CA THR A 251 7.54 -0.95 -5.43
C THR A 251 6.74 0.23 -4.89
N ASP A 252 7.16 0.75 -3.73
CA ASP A 252 6.59 1.93 -3.08
C ASP A 252 7.55 3.12 -3.20
N ILE A 253 7.03 4.32 -3.45
CA ILE A 253 7.73 5.61 -3.32
C ILE A 253 6.99 6.42 -2.25
N ILE A 254 7.67 6.78 -1.18
CA ILE A 254 7.12 7.52 -0.05
C ILE A 254 7.70 8.92 -0.04
N PHE A 255 6.86 9.93 0.17
CA PHE A 255 7.23 11.34 0.11
C PHE A 255 7.12 12.02 1.47
N PHE A 256 8.09 12.86 1.79
CA PHE A 256 8.22 13.54 3.06
C PHE A 256 8.32 15.05 2.90
N ASP A 257 7.83 15.79 3.89
CA ASP A 257 8.05 17.22 3.98
C ASP A 257 9.43 17.57 4.60
N ALA A 258 9.73 18.85 4.70
CA ALA A 258 10.99 19.35 5.27
C ALA A 258 11.25 18.95 6.74
N ARG A 259 10.24 18.47 7.45
CA ARG A 259 10.35 18.01 8.85
C ARG A 259 10.46 16.49 8.98
N GLY A 260 10.53 15.79 7.85
CA GLY A 260 10.56 14.34 7.80
C GLY A 260 9.21 13.67 8.07
N VAL A 261 8.10 14.43 8.00
CA VAL A 261 6.72 13.95 8.15
C VAL A 261 6.15 13.61 6.78
N ASP A 262 5.23 12.66 6.71
CA ASP A 262 4.56 12.30 5.47
C ASP A 262 3.86 13.50 4.85
N LEU A 263 3.88 13.62 3.50
CA LEU A 263 3.22 14.72 2.82
C LEU A 263 1.72 14.77 3.12
N SER A 264 1.19 15.97 3.32
CA SER A 264 -0.24 16.19 3.48
C SER A 264 -1.00 15.96 2.16
N ALA A 265 -2.30 15.68 2.25
CA ALA A 265 -3.17 15.47 1.10
C ALA A 265 -3.17 16.68 0.12
N SER A 266 -3.04 17.90 0.60
CA SER A 266 -2.95 19.09 -0.26
C SER A 266 -1.66 19.12 -1.09
N LYS A 267 -0.53 18.71 -0.50
CA LYS A 267 0.76 18.62 -1.21
C LYS A 267 0.78 17.47 -2.20
N THR A 268 0.26 16.29 -1.83
CA THR A 268 0.18 15.15 -2.77
C THR A 268 -0.71 15.45 -3.97
N LYS A 269 -1.87 16.11 -3.77
CA LYS A 269 -2.75 16.57 -4.87
C LYS A 269 -2.08 17.62 -5.78
N ALA A 270 -1.22 18.48 -5.24
CA ALA A 270 -0.45 19.42 -6.07
C ALA A 270 0.55 18.70 -6.98
N ILE A 271 1.25 17.67 -6.47
CA ILE A 271 2.16 16.83 -7.25
C ILE A 271 1.37 16.04 -8.31
N GLU A 272 0.23 15.45 -7.92
CA GLU A 272 -0.63 14.68 -8.81
C GLU A 272 -1.12 15.52 -10.00
N ARG A 273 -1.56 16.74 -9.75
CA ARG A 273 -1.97 17.67 -10.82
C ARG A 273 -0.83 17.95 -11.80
N LEU A 274 0.40 18.21 -11.30
CA LEU A 274 1.57 18.41 -12.15
C LEU A 274 1.93 17.15 -12.93
N PHE A 275 1.83 15.98 -12.30
CA PHE A 275 2.11 14.70 -12.93
C PHE A 275 1.13 14.38 -14.06
N LEU A 276 -0.17 14.54 -13.81
CA LEU A 276 -1.22 14.25 -14.79
C LEU A 276 -1.24 15.28 -15.92
N GLY A 277 -1.10 16.56 -15.58
CA GLY A 277 -1.08 17.65 -16.57
C GLY A 277 0.23 17.80 -17.32
N GLU A 278 1.31 17.12 -16.88
CA GLU A 278 2.69 17.31 -17.40
C GLU A 278 3.16 18.78 -17.38
N ASP A 279 2.53 19.60 -16.52
CA ASP A 279 2.76 21.04 -16.41
C ASP A 279 3.89 21.33 -15.39
N PHE A 280 5.10 20.91 -15.71
CA PHE A 280 6.30 21.22 -14.95
C PHE A 280 7.38 21.82 -15.84
N LEU A 281 7.93 22.96 -15.41
CA LEU A 281 8.99 23.64 -16.13
C LEU A 281 10.31 22.88 -16.02
N ARG A 282 11.00 22.73 -17.14
CA ARG A 282 12.38 22.25 -17.17
C ARG A 282 13.34 23.41 -16.94
N ALA A 283 14.38 23.17 -16.18
CA ALA A 283 15.46 24.13 -16.01
C ALA A 283 16.22 24.36 -17.33
N THR A 284 16.77 25.57 -17.50
CA THR A 284 17.74 25.79 -18.60
C THR A 284 19.00 24.96 -18.35
N TYR A 285 19.81 24.76 -19.39
CA TYR A 285 21.02 23.93 -19.29
C TYR A 285 22.01 24.40 -18.19
N GLU A 286 22.02 25.71 -17.89
CA GLU A 286 22.85 26.30 -16.85
C GLU A 286 22.32 26.07 -15.41
N ASN A 287 21.02 25.79 -15.28
CA ASN A 287 20.30 25.71 -14.01
C ASN A 287 19.80 24.30 -13.68
N VAL A 288 20.30 23.29 -14.36
CA VAL A 288 20.06 21.87 -13.99
C VAL A 288 20.60 21.64 -12.59
N GLY A 289 19.81 20.96 -11.75
CA GLY A 289 20.20 20.68 -10.36
C GLY A 289 21.39 19.74 -10.24
N ASN A 290 22.04 19.77 -9.08
CA ASN A 290 23.21 18.96 -8.76
C ASN A 290 22.82 17.74 -7.90
N ILE A 291 23.63 16.67 -7.98
CA ILE A 291 23.55 15.50 -7.10
C ILE A 291 24.70 15.58 -6.12
N LEU A 292 24.37 15.56 -4.83
CA LEU A 292 25.30 15.50 -3.72
C LEU A 292 25.11 14.19 -2.98
N PHE A 293 26.15 13.75 -2.27
CA PHE A 293 26.09 12.55 -1.43
C PHE A 293 26.42 12.95 0.01
N SER A 294 25.65 12.42 0.97
CA SER A 294 25.95 12.61 2.39
C SER A 294 26.70 11.39 2.92
N ASP A 295 27.91 11.60 3.40
CA ASP A 295 28.78 10.53 3.91
C ASP A 295 28.61 10.32 5.43
N ARG A 296 27.95 11.26 6.14
CA ARG A 296 27.84 11.26 7.62
C ARG A 296 26.46 10.93 8.17
N VAL A 297 25.53 10.46 7.34
CA VAL A 297 24.15 10.18 7.77
C VAL A 297 24.08 9.16 8.89
N ARG A 298 24.87 8.09 8.80
CA ARG A 298 24.89 7.02 9.80
C ARG A 298 25.46 7.50 11.13
N GLU A 299 26.52 8.27 11.08
CA GLU A 299 27.19 8.85 12.25
C GLU A 299 26.27 9.85 12.94
N SER A 300 25.67 10.78 12.20
CA SER A 300 24.71 11.78 12.70
C SER A 300 23.49 11.11 13.34
N TYR A 301 22.91 10.12 12.68
CA TYR A 301 21.81 9.35 13.23
C TYR A 301 22.20 8.63 14.52
N ARG A 302 23.36 7.96 14.55
CA ARG A 302 23.86 7.26 15.74
C ARG A 302 24.13 8.21 16.91
N GLU A 303 24.77 9.35 16.66
CA GLU A 303 25.05 10.37 17.68
C GLU A 303 23.76 10.87 18.34
N LYS A 304 22.76 11.22 17.51
CA LYS A 304 21.44 11.66 18.01
C LYS A 304 20.71 10.53 18.73
N PHE A 305 20.78 9.31 18.22
CA PHE A 305 20.18 8.12 18.82
C PHE A 305 20.68 7.90 20.25
N LEU A 306 22.01 7.89 20.44
CA LEU A 306 22.62 7.69 21.75
C LEU A 306 22.37 8.88 22.69
N SER A 307 22.38 10.11 22.18
CA SER A 307 22.10 11.31 22.99
C SER A 307 20.66 11.40 23.51
N ALA A 308 19.72 10.68 22.89
CA ALA A 308 18.32 10.63 23.29
C ALA A 308 17.98 9.49 24.26
N LEU A 309 19.01 8.74 24.72
CA LEU A 309 18.87 7.63 25.65
C LEU A 309 19.67 7.84 26.95
N ASN A 310 19.20 7.24 28.02
CA ASN A 310 19.95 7.13 29.26
C ASN A 310 20.95 5.95 29.17
N VAL A 311 22.11 6.22 28.57
CA VAL A 311 23.16 5.23 28.35
C VAL A 311 23.57 4.53 29.66
N GLY A 312 23.70 5.29 30.77
CA GLY A 312 24.10 4.74 32.05
C GLY A 312 23.08 3.76 32.67
N ALA A 313 21.80 3.94 32.41
CA ALA A 313 20.78 2.97 32.83
C ALA A 313 20.88 1.67 32.01
N MET A 314 21.10 1.80 30.71
CA MET A 314 21.26 0.66 29.80
C MET A 314 22.52 -0.16 30.12
N GLU A 315 23.67 0.50 30.31
CA GLU A 315 24.93 -0.17 30.67
C GLU A 315 24.80 -0.98 31.97
N LYS A 316 24.10 -0.46 32.98
CA LYS A 316 23.90 -1.16 34.26
C LYS A 316 22.97 -2.37 34.13
N ALA A 317 22.03 -2.33 33.22
CA ALA A 317 21.04 -3.41 33.05
C ALA A 317 21.61 -4.66 32.37
N HIS A 318 22.72 -4.52 31.58
CA HIS A 318 23.38 -5.62 30.89
C HIS A 318 22.43 -6.55 30.12
N PHE A 319 21.48 -5.99 29.38
CA PHE A 319 20.46 -6.77 28.67
C PHE A 319 21.08 -7.79 27.69
N ARG A 320 20.53 -9.00 27.71
CA ARG A 320 20.79 -10.05 26.73
C ARG A 320 19.57 -10.18 25.85
N VAL A 321 19.68 -9.86 24.56
CA VAL A 321 18.54 -9.83 23.65
C VAL A 321 18.81 -10.56 22.33
N VAL A 322 17.77 -11.12 21.76
CA VAL A 322 17.80 -11.66 20.39
C VAL A 322 17.10 -10.66 19.48
N LEU A 323 17.72 -10.30 18.36
CA LEU A 323 17.17 -9.32 17.42
C LEU A 323 17.19 -9.85 15.99
N ASP A 324 16.00 -10.05 15.39
CA ASP A 324 15.83 -10.32 13.95
C ASP A 324 15.73 -9.00 13.19
N TYR A 325 16.66 -8.77 12.27
CA TYR A 325 16.75 -7.56 11.46
C TYR A 325 16.00 -7.66 10.13
N SER A 326 15.27 -8.74 9.89
CA SER A 326 14.49 -8.98 8.65
C SER A 326 15.28 -8.74 7.36
N ASN A 327 16.58 -9.02 7.36
CA ASN A 327 17.50 -8.76 6.24
C ASN A 327 17.51 -7.29 5.77
N GLY A 328 17.04 -6.37 6.61
CA GLY A 328 16.94 -4.94 6.35
C GLY A 328 18.21 -4.16 6.72
N ILE A 329 18.19 -2.86 6.43
CA ILE A 329 19.33 -1.95 6.64
C ILE A 329 19.68 -1.78 8.13
N ALA A 330 18.76 -2.00 9.05
CA ALA A 330 18.97 -1.95 10.49
C ALA A 330 20.14 -2.87 10.93
N SER A 331 20.35 -3.99 10.23
CA SER A 331 21.46 -4.93 10.47
C SER A 331 22.86 -4.31 10.38
N THR A 332 23.00 -3.19 9.67
CA THR A 332 24.32 -2.56 9.44
C THR A 332 24.75 -1.62 10.56
N MET A 333 23.84 -1.25 11.47
CA MET A 333 24.16 -0.27 12.51
C MET A 333 23.68 -0.64 13.92
N MET A 334 22.51 -1.28 14.04
CA MET A 334 21.95 -1.62 15.36
C MET A 334 22.84 -2.49 16.24
N PRO A 335 23.56 -3.52 15.72
CA PRO A 335 24.47 -4.28 16.56
C PRO A 335 25.53 -3.41 17.25
N ASN A 336 26.09 -2.44 16.53
CA ASN A 336 27.09 -1.50 17.08
C ASN A 336 26.46 -0.52 18.08
N ILE A 337 25.24 -0.05 17.83
CA ILE A 337 24.53 0.86 18.75
C ILE A 337 24.22 0.12 20.05
N LEU A 338 23.61 -1.05 19.99
CA LEU A 338 23.27 -1.84 21.19
C LEU A 338 24.50 -2.32 21.95
N GLY A 339 25.58 -2.67 21.24
CA GLY A 339 26.87 -2.96 21.87
C GLY A 339 27.43 -1.76 22.63
N SER A 340 27.31 -0.53 22.10
CA SER A 340 27.69 0.71 22.80
C SER A 340 26.81 1.01 24.03
N LEU A 341 25.64 0.41 24.14
CA LEU A 341 24.73 0.51 25.29
C LEU A 341 24.89 -0.63 26.30
N GLY A 342 25.97 -1.43 26.18
CA GLY A 342 26.29 -2.55 27.08
C GLY A 342 25.42 -3.80 26.87
N CYS A 343 24.67 -3.89 25.76
CA CYS A 343 23.79 -5.03 25.49
C CYS A 343 24.55 -6.18 24.83
N GLN A 344 24.22 -7.42 25.20
CA GLN A 344 24.60 -8.64 24.50
C GLN A 344 23.53 -9.00 23.49
N VAL A 345 23.86 -8.91 22.20
CA VAL A 345 22.88 -9.11 21.12
C VAL A 345 23.21 -10.37 20.33
N LEU A 346 22.25 -11.30 20.27
CA LEU A 346 22.25 -12.36 19.27
C LEU A 346 21.52 -11.83 18.02
N ALA A 347 22.27 -11.59 16.97
CA ALA A 347 21.78 -11.03 15.73
C ALA A 347 21.31 -12.12 14.76
N VAL A 348 20.03 -12.09 14.41
CA VAL A 348 19.39 -13.01 13.46
C VAL A 348 19.06 -12.25 12.17
N ASN A 349 19.21 -12.91 11.01
CA ASN A 349 18.99 -12.27 9.69
C ASN A 349 19.72 -10.93 9.54
N ALA A 350 20.92 -10.85 10.11
CA ALA A 350 21.73 -9.62 10.28
C ALA A 350 22.60 -9.30 9.05
N TYR A 351 22.09 -9.55 7.87
CA TYR A 351 22.71 -9.18 6.59
C TYR A 351 21.66 -8.70 5.61
N ILE A 352 22.03 -7.80 4.70
CA ILE A 352 21.13 -7.28 3.69
C ILE A 352 20.91 -8.32 2.58
N ASP A 353 19.67 -8.75 2.37
CA ASP A 353 19.27 -9.58 1.22
C ASP A 353 18.08 -8.94 0.50
N PRO A 354 18.27 -8.37 -0.71
CA PRO A 354 17.20 -7.74 -1.49
C PRO A 354 16.03 -8.66 -1.81
N ARG A 355 16.24 -9.99 -1.82
CA ARG A 355 15.19 -10.98 -2.12
C ARG A 355 14.27 -11.26 -0.93
N LYS A 356 14.68 -10.88 0.28
CA LYS A 356 14.00 -11.16 1.56
C LYS A 356 13.37 -9.92 2.21
N LEU A 357 13.33 -8.77 1.53
CA LEU A 357 12.74 -7.53 2.05
C LEU A 357 11.22 -7.60 2.22
N THR A 358 10.55 -8.46 1.46
CA THR A 358 9.14 -8.80 1.62
C THR A 358 9.03 -10.25 2.06
N ARG A 359 8.47 -10.48 3.24
CA ARG A 359 8.23 -11.82 3.78
C ARG A 359 6.73 -12.12 3.79
N PRO A 360 6.26 -13.28 3.28
CA PRO A 360 4.91 -13.77 3.54
C PRO A 360 4.67 -13.94 5.04
N ASN A 361 3.41 -13.84 5.47
CA ASN A 361 3.06 -14.00 6.89
C ASN A 361 3.55 -15.34 7.47
N GLU A 362 3.50 -16.42 6.69
CA GLU A 362 3.98 -17.75 7.10
C GLU A 362 5.49 -17.77 7.41
N GLU A 363 6.30 -17.06 6.60
CA GLU A 363 7.74 -16.90 6.86
C GLU A 363 8.01 -16.03 8.10
N VAL A 364 7.19 -14.99 8.32
CA VAL A 364 7.28 -14.14 9.52
C VAL A 364 6.93 -14.95 10.76
N ASP A 365 5.84 -15.72 10.74
CA ASP A 365 5.40 -16.56 11.85
C ASP A 365 6.43 -17.68 12.16
N ALA A 366 7.06 -18.25 11.13
CA ALA A 366 8.12 -19.22 11.30
C ALA A 366 9.35 -18.61 12.00
N ALA A 367 9.80 -17.42 11.54
CA ALA A 367 10.92 -16.72 12.14
C ALA A 367 10.64 -16.31 13.60
N ILE A 368 9.41 -15.91 13.91
CA ILE A 368 8.99 -15.58 15.29
C ILE A 368 9.03 -16.84 16.17
N ARG A 369 8.57 -18.00 15.68
CA ARG A 369 8.66 -19.27 16.45
C ARG A 369 10.11 -19.66 16.72
N GLU A 370 10.99 -19.56 15.73
CA GLU A 370 12.43 -19.80 15.91
C GLU A 370 13.03 -18.86 16.97
N LEU A 371 12.70 -17.57 16.88
CA LEU A 371 13.14 -16.56 17.84
C LEU A 371 12.65 -16.89 19.26
N SER A 372 11.41 -17.32 19.43
CA SER A 372 10.82 -17.76 20.70
C SER A 372 11.64 -18.91 21.32
N HIS A 373 11.99 -19.91 20.52
CA HIS A 373 12.85 -21.03 20.98
C HIS A 373 14.23 -20.57 21.41
N VAL A 374 14.81 -19.62 20.70
CA VAL A 374 16.14 -19.08 21.05
C VAL A 374 16.07 -18.30 22.37
N VAL A 375 15.06 -17.43 22.54
CA VAL A 375 14.86 -16.66 23.78
C VAL A 375 14.74 -17.59 24.98
N THR A 376 13.90 -18.61 24.91
CA THR A 376 13.67 -19.54 26.02
C THR A 376 14.87 -20.44 26.30
N SER A 377 15.47 -21.03 25.27
CA SER A 377 16.56 -22.01 25.43
C SER A 377 17.85 -21.39 25.95
N LEU A 378 18.12 -20.13 25.60
CA LEU A 378 19.33 -19.41 25.97
C LEU A 378 19.11 -18.37 27.09
N HIS A 379 17.90 -18.32 27.63
CA HIS A 379 17.48 -17.40 28.70
C HIS A 379 17.84 -15.94 28.41
N TYR A 380 17.37 -15.44 27.26
CA TYR A 380 17.47 -14.03 26.89
C TYR A 380 16.38 -13.22 27.58
N ASP A 381 16.64 -11.93 27.85
CA ASP A 381 15.69 -11.04 28.55
C ASP A 381 14.52 -10.60 27.66
N ALA A 382 14.71 -10.58 26.34
CA ALA A 382 13.66 -10.29 25.36
C ALA A 382 14.08 -10.71 23.95
N GLY A 383 13.09 -10.88 23.06
CA GLY A 383 13.26 -11.05 21.63
C GLY A 383 12.61 -9.90 20.86
N TRP A 384 13.24 -9.47 19.77
CA TRP A 384 12.73 -8.38 18.94
C TRP A 384 12.80 -8.74 17.46
N VAL A 385 11.80 -8.37 16.70
CA VAL A 385 11.81 -8.41 15.23
C VAL A 385 11.59 -6.99 14.73
N ILE A 386 12.52 -6.47 13.93
CA ILE A 386 12.41 -5.17 13.25
C ILE A 386 12.04 -5.44 11.79
N ASP A 387 11.05 -4.73 11.24
CA ASP A 387 10.72 -4.83 9.84
C ASP A 387 11.86 -4.31 8.93
N ALA A 388 11.87 -4.73 7.66
CA ALA A 388 12.94 -4.35 6.72
C ALA A 388 13.07 -2.82 6.52
N GLY A 389 11.97 -2.07 6.70
CA GLY A 389 11.93 -0.61 6.62
C GLY A 389 12.49 0.10 7.85
N GLY A 390 12.58 -0.59 9.00
CA GLY A 390 13.03 -0.03 10.27
C GLY A 390 11.97 0.81 11.00
N GLU A 391 10.68 0.64 10.64
CA GLU A 391 9.60 1.47 11.18
C GLU A 391 8.74 0.76 12.24
N LYS A 392 8.67 -0.58 12.21
CA LYS A 392 7.79 -1.39 13.07
C LYS A 392 8.57 -2.50 13.75
N LEU A 393 8.12 -2.86 14.94
CA LEU A 393 8.70 -3.95 15.72
C LEU A 393 7.64 -4.93 16.22
N THR A 394 8.08 -6.17 16.44
CA THR A 394 7.39 -7.20 17.22
C THR A 394 8.25 -7.57 18.42
N ALA A 395 7.65 -7.76 19.58
CA ALA A 395 8.32 -8.10 20.82
C ALA A 395 7.98 -9.51 21.30
N LEU A 396 8.95 -10.18 21.90
CA LEU A 396 8.79 -11.40 22.66
C LEU A 396 9.32 -11.14 24.09
N ASP A 397 8.61 -11.65 25.07
CA ASP A 397 9.04 -11.57 26.46
C ASP A 397 10.16 -12.58 26.79
N GLU A 398 10.67 -12.54 28.02
CA GLU A 398 11.70 -13.44 28.53
C GLU A 398 11.26 -14.91 28.61
N LYS A 399 9.95 -15.19 28.50
CA LYS A 399 9.37 -16.54 28.44
C LYS A 399 9.20 -17.01 26.98
N GLY A 400 9.54 -16.17 25.99
CA GLY A 400 9.39 -16.44 24.57
C GLY A 400 7.96 -16.24 24.02
N PHE A 401 7.04 -15.70 24.81
CA PHE A 401 5.71 -15.39 24.30
C PHE A 401 5.72 -14.14 23.45
N VAL A 402 5.05 -14.23 22.31
CA VAL A 402 4.87 -13.09 21.41
C VAL A 402 3.86 -12.14 22.03
N ILE A 403 4.26 -10.88 22.15
CA ILE A 403 3.36 -9.82 22.60
C ILE A 403 2.66 -9.22 21.38
N ASP A 404 1.33 -9.37 21.31
CA ASP A 404 0.60 -8.76 20.21
C ASP A 404 0.73 -7.23 20.22
N SER A 405 0.54 -6.59 19.07
CA SER A 405 0.86 -5.17 18.90
C SER A 405 -0.02 -4.22 19.71
N GLN A 406 -1.27 -4.58 20.00
CA GLN A 406 -2.15 -3.78 20.87
C GLN A 406 -1.70 -3.91 22.33
N ARG A 407 -1.37 -5.13 22.72
CA ARG A 407 -0.83 -5.37 24.06
C ARG A 407 0.53 -4.72 24.26
N LEU A 408 1.41 -4.79 23.25
CA LEU A 408 2.69 -4.10 23.31
C LEU A 408 2.51 -2.59 23.48
N LEU A 409 1.51 -1.99 22.81
CA LEU A 409 1.17 -0.58 22.98
C LEU A 409 0.81 -0.26 24.45
N SER A 410 0.00 -1.09 25.10
CA SER A 410 -0.36 -0.93 26.51
C SER A 410 0.87 -1.00 27.41
N LEU A 411 1.74 -2.00 27.20
CA LEU A 411 2.95 -2.19 28.01
C LEU A 411 3.95 -1.05 27.82
N VAL A 412 4.18 -0.61 26.58
CA VAL A 412 5.07 0.53 26.30
C VAL A 412 4.51 1.82 26.87
N THR A 413 3.20 2.02 26.82
CA THR A 413 2.54 3.18 27.45
C THR A 413 2.76 3.16 28.96
N TRP A 414 2.58 2.02 29.60
CA TRP A 414 2.82 1.87 31.04
C TRP A 414 4.28 2.21 31.40
N LEU A 415 5.25 1.58 30.71
CA LEU A 415 6.68 1.84 30.91
C LEU A 415 7.03 3.31 30.72
N TYR A 416 6.48 3.92 29.65
CA TYR A 416 6.76 5.31 29.34
C TYR A 416 6.24 6.27 30.40
N LEU A 417 5.00 6.09 30.85
CA LEU A 417 4.39 6.95 31.87
C LEU A 417 5.01 6.73 33.25
N GLU A 418 5.41 5.50 33.59
CA GLU A 418 6.11 5.20 34.85
C GLU A 418 7.46 5.87 34.91
N ALA A 419 8.24 5.81 33.80
CA ALA A 419 9.55 6.45 33.74
C ALA A 419 9.48 7.98 33.58
N ASN A 420 8.32 8.54 33.19
CA ASN A 420 8.14 9.98 32.90
C ASN A 420 6.91 10.56 33.59
N PRO A 421 6.86 10.68 34.92
CA PRO A 421 5.67 11.09 35.67
C PRO A 421 5.23 12.56 35.45
N SER A 422 6.07 13.37 34.80
CA SER A 422 5.74 14.75 34.41
C SER A 422 4.88 14.84 33.15
N VAL A 423 4.74 13.77 32.37
CA VAL A 423 3.94 13.73 31.15
C VAL A 423 2.46 13.86 31.51
N LYS A 424 1.74 14.75 30.81
CA LYS A 424 0.32 15.03 31.05
C LYS A 424 -0.58 14.58 29.90
N ARG A 425 -0.01 14.40 28.69
CA ARG A 425 -0.75 14.00 27.51
C ARG A 425 0.08 13.07 26.64
N ILE A 426 -0.58 12.07 26.07
CA ILE A 426 -0.04 11.17 25.04
C ILE A 426 -1.06 11.04 23.91
N ALA A 427 -0.70 10.42 22.80
CA ALA A 427 -1.66 10.11 21.74
C ALA A 427 -1.58 8.66 21.26
N VAL A 428 -2.73 8.16 20.79
CA VAL A 428 -2.86 6.87 20.13
C VAL A 428 -3.93 6.94 19.03
N PRO A 429 -3.92 6.05 18.02
CA PRO A 429 -4.98 5.99 17.02
C PRO A 429 -6.35 5.64 17.60
N ALA A 430 -7.42 5.97 16.87
CA ALA A 430 -8.78 5.61 17.26
C ALA A 430 -8.96 4.10 17.47
N SER A 431 -8.29 3.25 16.71
CA SER A 431 -8.35 1.77 16.85
C SER A 431 -7.49 1.21 17.99
N ALA A 432 -6.74 2.04 18.71
CA ALA A 432 -5.94 1.57 19.83
C ALA A 432 -6.82 1.07 20.98
N THR A 433 -6.32 0.06 21.70
CA THR A 433 -7.00 -0.53 22.86
C THR A 433 -7.30 0.48 23.96
N LEU A 434 -8.42 0.31 24.65
CA LEU A 434 -8.79 1.11 25.84
C LEU A 434 -7.94 0.77 27.07
N GLU A 435 -7.13 -0.28 27.04
CA GLU A 435 -6.14 -0.54 28.10
C GLU A 435 -5.21 0.68 28.29
N VAL A 436 -4.90 1.40 27.19
CA VAL A 436 -4.11 2.63 27.24
C VAL A 436 -4.79 3.72 28.08
N ASP A 437 -6.11 3.87 27.92
CA ASP A 437 -6.88 4.87 28.67
C ASP A 437 -6.93 4.52 30.17
N LEU A 438 -7.09 3.25 30.50
CA LEU A 438 -7.04 2.78 31.89
C LEU A 438 -5.69 3.08 32.55
N ILE A 439 -4.59 2.74 31.85
CA ILE A 439 -3.22 3.00 32.31
C ILE A 439 -2.95 4.50 32.49
N ALA A 440 -3.43 5.32 31.56
CA ALA A 440 -3.26 6.76 31.60
C ALA A 440 -4.11 7.42 32.71
N GLN A 441 -5.34 6.95 32.88
CA GLN A 441 -6.25 7.44 33.91
C GLN A 441 -5.69 7.24 35.32
N GLU A 442 -5.11 6.07 35.60
CA GLU A 442 -4.45 5.79 36.89
C GLU A 442 -3.34 6.80 37.22
N ARG A 443 -2.75 7.44 36.19
CA ARG A 443 -1.63 8.39 36.32
C ARG A 443 -2.05 9.85 36.11
N GLY A 444 -3.33 10.11 35.88
CA GLY A 444 -3.85 11.44 35.57
C GLY A 444 -3.34 12.01 34.25
N VAL A 445 -3.14 11.17 33.25
CA VAL A 445 -2.65 11.51 31.91
C VAL A 445 -3.80 11.49 30.92
N GLU A 446 -3.92 12.52 30.11
CA GLU A 446 -4.89 12.63 29.01
C GLU A 446 -4.46 11.83 27.80
N VAL A 447 -5.37 11.06 27.19
CA VAL A 447 -5.14 10.32 25.96
C VAL A 447 -5.83 11.02 24.78
N LEU A 448 -5.07 11.61 23.89
CA LEU A 448 -5.57 12.16 22.62
C LEU A 448 -5.75 11.03 21.60
N ARG A 449 -6.98 10.82 21.13
CA ARG A 449 -7.25 9.88 20.02
C ARG A 449 -7.04 10.56 18.68
N THR A 450 -6.25 9.95 17.79
CA THR A 450 -6.01 10.42 16.43
C THR A 450 -6.72 9.53 15.41
N LYS A 451 -6.81 9.98 14.14
CA LYS A 451 -7.20 9.09 13.04
C LYS A 451 -6.17 7.98 12.87
N ASP A 452 -6.60 6.84 12.34
CA ASP A 452 -5.78 5.64 12.08
C ASP A 452 -4.84 5.81 10.87
N SER A 453 -4.16 6.94 10.78
CA SER A 453 -3.18 7.20 9.75
C SER A 453 -1.83 7.59 10.36
N HIS A 454 -0.75 7.16 9.71
CA HIS A 454 0.61 7.49 10.14
C HIS A 454 0.82 9.01 10.20
N LEU A 455 0.31 9.73 9.19
CA LEU A 455 0.36 11.19 9.16
C LEU A 455 -0.36 11.84 10.36
N SER A 456 -1.50 11.32 10.78
CA SER A 456 -2.23 11.88 11.95
C SER A 456 -1.46 11.69 13.24
N MET A 457 -0.81 10.53 13.41
CA MET A 457 0.08 10.27 14.54
C MET A 457 1.29 11.21 14.55
N MET A 458 1.95 11.40 13.39
CA MET A 458 3.06 12.33 13.25
C MET A 458 2.66 13.78 13.56
N LYS A 459 1.47 14.18 13.11
CA LYS A 459 0.92 15.51 13.41
C LYS A 459 0.64 15.68 14.89
N ALA A 460 0.09 14.69 15.56
CA ALA A 460 -0.10 14.73 17.01
C ALA A 460 1.22 14.94 17.76
N ALA A 461 2.27 14.22 17.35
CA ALA A 461 3.62 14.42 17.91
C ALA A 461 4.17 15.83 17.66
N LEU A 462 3.98 16.35 16.44
CA LEU A 462 4.60 17.61 15.99
C LEU A 462 3.78 18.85 16.36
N ASP A 463 2.49 18.86 16.01
CA ASP A 463 1.63 20.04 16.11
C ASP A 463 1.08 20.24 17.55
N GLU A 464 0.81 19.12 18.25
CA GLU A 464 0.39 19.14 19.65
C GLU A 464 1.59 19.04 20.63
N GLY A 465 2.81 18.86 20.13
CA GLY A 465 4.02 18.76 20.94
C GLY A 465 4.04 17.56 21.88
N LEU A 466 3.38 16.47 21.51
CA LEU A 466 3.26 15.30 22.39
C LEU A 466 4.57 14.51 22.43
N PRO A 467 5.06 14.16 23.61
CA PRO A 467 6.34 13.48 23.76
C PRO A 467 6.29 12.00 23.30
N PHE A 468 5.12 11.37 23.38
CA PHE A 468 4.90 9.98 22.99
C PHE A 468 3.59 9.81 22.20
N VAL A 469 3.68 9.10 21.08
CA VAL A 469 2.52 8.64 20.30
C VAL A 469 2.69 7.16 19.99
N GLY A 470 1.78 6.34 20.52
CA GLY A 470 1.83 4.90 20.37
C GLY A 470 0.97 4.42 19.19
N GLY A 471 1.54 3.60 18.31
CA GLY A 471 0.83 3.00 17.19
C GLY A 471 0.36 1.58 17.47
N THR A 472 -0.70 1.18 16.79
CA THR A 472 -1.39 -0.12 16.98
C THR A 472 -0.73 -1.28 16.24
N ARG A 473 0.35 -1.04 15.50
CA ARG A 473 1.04 -2.04 14.67
C ARG A 473 2.54 -2.11 14.95
N GLY A 474 2.94 -1.87 16.20
CA GLY A 474 4.34 -1.92 16.61
C GLY A 474 5.20 -0.73 16.15
N GLY A 475 4.59 0.38 15.77
CA GLY A 475 5.28 1.63 15.47
C GLY A 475 5.09 2.63 16.60
N PHE A 476 6.17 3.16 17.17
CA PHE A 476 6.15 4.12 18.27
C PHE A 476 6.89 5.39 17.86
N ILE A 477 6.33 6.54 18.23
CA ILE A 477 6.92 7.86 18.03
C ILE A 477 7.37 8.40 19.39
N PHE A 478 8.66 8.64 19.52
CA PHE A 478 9.28 9.33 20.63
C PHE A 478 9.81 10.68 20.10
N SER A 479 9.08 11.75 20.43
CA SER A 479 9.30 13.07 19.83
C SER A 479 10.66 13.70 20.13
N ASP A 480 11.32 13.26 21.21
CA ASP A 480 12.68 13.65 21.54
C ASP A 480 13.68 13.24 20.45
N PHE A 481 13.38 12.13 19.77
CA PHE A 481 14.20 11.59 18.71
C PHE A 481 13.66 11.89 17.30
N LEU A 482 12.45 11.40 16.97
CA LEU A 482 11.79 11.66 15.67
C LEU A 482 10.28 11.91 15.85
N PHE A 483 9.66 12.64 14.91
CA PHE A 483 8.20 12.79 14.81
C PHE A 483 7.53 11.68 13.99
N ALA A 484 8.19 10.54 13.87
CA ALA A 484 7.74 9.39 13.10
C ALA A 484 8.17 8.10 13.80
N SER A 485 7.53 6.99 13.43
CA SER A 485 7.90 5.68 13.96
C SER A 485 9.32 5.30 13.54
N ASP A 486 10.09 4.81 14.51
CA ASP A 486 11.42 4.27 14.34
C ASP A 486 11.56 3.02 15.21
N ALA A 487 11.56 1.85 14.59
CA ALA A 487 11.65 0.58 15.32
C ALA A 487 13.03 0.36 15.93
N MET A 488 14.08 0.87 15.30
CA MET A 488 15.45 0.77 15.84
C MET A 488 15.56 1.54 17.16
N PHE A 489 15.08 2.79 17.16
CA PHE A 489 15.07 3.60 18.37
C PHE A 489 14.08 3.06 19.41
N ALA A 490 12.91 2.59 18.98
CA ALA A 490 11.88 2.06 19.89
C ALA A 490 12.36 0.82 20.65
N VAL A 491 13.10 -0.11 20.02
CA VAL A 491 13.72 -1.25 20.72
C VAL A 491 14.64 -0.76 21.85
N ALA A 492 15.56 0.13 21.56
CA ALA A 492 16.49 0.66 22.57
C ALA A 492 15.76 1.48 23.65
N LYS A 493 14.76 2.27 23.26
CA LYS A 493 13.96 3.08 24.21
C LYS A 493 13.11 2.21 25.15
N ILE A 494 12.48 1.17 24.64
CA ILE A 494 11.73 0.22 25.47
C ILE A 494 12.67 -0.47 26.47
N MET A 495 13.84 -0.90 26.03
CA MET A 495 14.85 -1.49 26.92
C MET A 495 15.34 -0.47 27.98
N GLU A 496 15.57 0.78 27.58
CA GLU A 496 15.88 1.85 28.54
C GLU A 496 14.77 2.04 29.58
N LEU A 497 13.52 2.07 29.15
CA LEU A 497 12.37 2.19 30.06
C LEU A 497 12.26 0.98 31.01
N MET A 498 12.54 -0.23 30.52
CA MET A 498 12.65 -1.43 31.36
C MET A 498 13.77 -1.30 32.39
N ALA A 499 14.93 -0.77 31.98
CA ALA A 499 16.07 -0.55 32.89
C ALA A 499 15.74 0.48 33.98
N ILE A 500 15.06 1.58 33.62
CA ILE A 500 14.67 2.64 34.56
C ILE A 500 13.62 2.14 35.56
N THR A 501 12.62 1.40 35.09
CA THR A 501 11.52 0.89 35.92
C THR A 501 11.86 -0.39 36.67
N GLY A 502 12.94 -1.08 36.28
CA GLY A 502 13.33 -2.37 36.83
C GLY A 502 12.35 -3.50 36.51
N THR A 503 11.51 -3.36 35.48
CA THR A 503 10.40 -4.28 35.19
C THR A 503 10.63 -5.01 33.87
N LYS A 504 10.45 -6.34 33.85
CA LYS A 504 10.48 -7.16 32.63
C LYS A 504 9.15 -7.13 31.90
N ILE A 505 9.19 -7.35 30.57
CA ILE A 505 7.98 -7.33 29.73
C ILE A 505 6.96 -8.36 30.17
N GLY A 506 7.36 -9.61 30.46
CA GLY A 506 6.47 -10.67 30.87
C GLY A 506 5.82 -10.41 32.23
N GLU A 507 6.60 -9.91 33.22
CA GLU A 507 6.03 -9.49 34.52
C GLU A 507 5.01 -8.36 34.35
N LEU A 508 5.33 -7.38 33.52
CA LEU A 508 4.44 -6.27 33.23
C LEU A 508 3.16 -6.74 32.55
N ASN A 509 3.27 -7.69 31.63
CA ASN A 509 2.14 -8.28 30.91
C ASN A 509 1.15 -9.00 31.86
N GLU A 510 1.62 -9.54 32.97
CA GLU A 510 0.76 -10.16 33.99
C GLU A 510 0.07 -9.12 34.91
N LYS A 511 0.71 -7.98 35.15
CA LYS A 511 0.25 -6.94 36.11
C LYS A 511 -0.65 -5.89 35.47
N THR A 512 -0.55 -5.65 34.18
CA THR A 512 -1.26 -4.57 33.49
C THR A 512 -2.73 -4.96 33.21
N PRO A 513 -3.69 -4.05 33.32
CA PRO A 513 -5.10 -4.31 32.97
C PRO A 513 -5.25 -4.99 31.63
N ARG A 514 -6.19 -5.92 31.51
CA ARG A 514 -6.45 -6.65 30.27
C ARG A 514 -7.93 -6.61 29.93
N LEU A 515 -8.23 -6.21 28.69
CA LEU A 515 -9.56 -6.22 28.12
C LEU A 515 -9.73 -7.35 27.11
N HIS A 516 -10.94 -7.88 27.06
CA HIS A 516 -11.31 -8.84 26.01
C HIS A 516 -11.66 -8.08 24.73
N ARG A 517 -10.87 -8.30 23.68
CA ARG A 517 -11.00 -7.62 22.39
C ARG A 517 -11.45 -8.59 21.30
N VAL A 518 -12.52 -8.22 20.60
CA VAL A 518 -13.01 -8.92 19.40
C VAL A 518 -12.96 -7.97 18.21
N ALA A 519 -12.35 -8.40 17.10
CA ALA A 519 -12.32 -7.63 15.87
C ALA A 519 -12.94 -8.46 14.73
N ARG A 520 -13.86 -7.86 13.96
CA ARG A 520 -14.51 -8.51 12.81
C ARG A 520 -14.52 -7.59 11.61
N ASN A 521 -14.32 -8.15 10.42
CA ASN A 521 -14.41 -7.45 9.15
C ASN A 521 -15.73 -7.83 8.46
N VAL A 522 -16.61 -6.87 8.29
CA VAL A 522 -17.92 -7.05 7.66
C VAL A 522 -17.85 -6.50 6.23
N PRO A 523 -17.97 -7.32 5.17
CA PRO A 523 -17.95 -6.82 3.79
C PRO A 523 -19.05 -5.78 3.57
N CYS A 524 -18.72 -4.64 2.96
CA CYS A 524 -19.66 -3.57 2.63
C CYS A 524 -19.25 -2.95 1.29
N PRO A 525 -20.04 -3.13 0.23
CA PRO A 525 -19.77 -2.54 -1.07
C PRO A 525 -19.61 -1.01 -0.97
N TRP A 526 -18.75 -0.44 -1.80
CA TRP A 526 -18.50 1.01 -1.82
C TRP A 526 -19.79 1.82 -1.99
N THR A 527 -20.72 1.33 -2.81
CA THR A 527 -22.04 1.97 -3.07
C THR A 527 -22.95 2.02 -1.84
N ALA A 528 -22.86 1.03 -0.94
CA ALA A 528 -23.67 0.97 0.28
C ALA A 528 -23.05 1.73 1.45
N ARG A 529 -21.75 2.04 1.40
CA ARG A 529 -20.97 2.59 2.51
C ARG A 529 -21.58 3.87 3.11
N GLY A 530 -22.00 4.80 2.25
CA GLY A 530 -22.61 6.06 2.69
C GLY A 530 -23.94 5.86 3.42
N ALA A 531 -24.78 4.94 2.94
CA ALA A 531 -26.04 4.60 3.56
C ALA A 531 -25.84 3.91 4.93
N VAL A 532 -24.93 2.94 4.98
CA VAL A 532 -24.58 2.23 6.21
C VAL A 532 -24.03 3.23 7.25
N MET A 533 -23.12 4.12 6.86
CA MET A 533 -22.57 5.13 7.78
C MET A 533 -23.65 6.06 8.34
N ARG A 534 -24.60 6.47 7.53
CA ARG A 534 -25.75 7.29 7.96
C ARG A 534 -26.59 6.54 9.01
N ARG A 535 -26.92 5.27 8.76
CA ARG A 535 -27.68 4.44 9.71
C ARG A 535 -26.93 4.18 11.02
N ILE A 536 -25.60 4.03 10.97
CA ILE A 536 -24.75 3.99 12.17
C ILE A 536 -24.92 5.28 12.96
N MET A 537 -24.80 6.43 12.30
CA MET A 537 -24.92 7.74 12.96
C MET A 537 -26.29 7.96 13.60
N GLU A 538 -27.37 7.58 12.91
CA GLU A 538 -28.76 7.66 13.41
C GLU A 538 -28.96 6.72 14.61
N TYR A 539 -28.54 5.46 14.48
CA TYR A 539 -28.69 4.47 15.55
C TYR A 539 -27.95 4.85 16.85
N THR A 540 -26.78 5.48 16.70
CA THR A 540 -25.92 5.83 17.84
C THR A 540 -26.13 7.25 18.36
N GLU A 541 -27.13 7.99 17.84
CA GLU A 541 -27.33 9.41 18.16
C GLU A 541 -27.55 9.70 19.64
N SER A 542 -28.32 8.83 20.31
CA SER A 542 -28.63 8.95 21.76
C SER A 542 -27.59 8.31 22.67
N MET A 543 -26.53 7.72 22.12
CA MET A 543 -25.49 7.02 22.88
C MET A 543 -24.29 7.94 23.13
N GLU A 544 -23.56 7.68 24.19
CA GLU A 544 -22.26 8.30 24.41
C GLU A 544 -21.30 7.78 23.35
N ARG A 545 -20.74 8.69 22.55
CA ARG A 545 -19.94 8.31 21.37
C ARG A 545 -18.84 9.30 21.02
N ASP A 546 -17.76 8.75 20.44
CA ASP A 546 -16.68 9.49 19.79
C ASP A 546 -16.75 9.33 18.27
N LEU A 547 -16.49 10.40 17.54
CA LEU A 547 -16.55 10.46 16.07
C LEU A 547 -15.17 10.71 15.46
N ILE A 548 -14.20 9.86 15.79
CA ILE A 548 -12.84 9.94 15.27
C ILE A 548 -12.60 8.76 14.33
N ASP A 549 -12.48 9.04 13.03
CA ASP A 549 -12.24 8.08 11.94
C ASP A 549 -13.31 6.96 11.76
N GLY A 550 -14.34 7.00 12.58
CA GLY A 550 -15.48 6.07 12.65
C GLY A 550 -16.40 6.48 13.79
N VAL A 551 -17.17 5.55 14.30
CA VAL A 551 -18.07 5.77 15.44
C VAL A 551 -17.70 4.80 16.56
N ARG A 552 -17.23 5.33 17.68
CA ARG A 552 -17.01 4.56 18.90
C ARG A 552 -18.16 4.83 19.85
N VAL A 553 -18.86 3.79 20.26
CA VAL A 553 -19.95 3.84 21.26
C VAL A 553 -19.42 3.34 22.59
N HIS A 554 -19.70 4.07 23.66
CA HIS A 554 -19.41 3.68 25.03
C HIS A 554 -20.68 3.14 25.68
N ARG A 555 -20.65 1.90 26.17
CA ARG A 555 -21.71 1.24 26.93
C ARG A 555 -21.27 0.94 28.37
N SER A 556 -20.27 1.69 28.83
CA SER A 556 -19.67 1.47 30.15
C SER A 556 -20.68 1.76 31.26
N GLY A 557 -20.77 0.85 32.26
CA GLY A 557 -21.43 1.08 33.52
C GLY A 557 -20.40 1.23 34.64
N GLU A 558 -20.80 1.51 35.87
CA GLU A 558 -19.88 1.63 37.01
C GLU A 558 -18.94 0.41 37.11
N GLY A 559 -17.66 0.60 36.87
CA GLY A 559 -16.60 -0.40 36.98
C GLY A 559 -16.39 -1.35 35.80
N ASN A 560 -17.21 -1.29 34.74
CA ASN A 560 -17.07 -2.15 33.54
C ASN A 560 -16.78 -1.36 32.28
N VAL A 561 -15.68 -1.68 31.60
CA VAL A 561 -15.38 -1.15 30.30
C VAL A 561 -16.16 -1.92 29.23
N HIS A 562 -16.90 -1.21 28.40
CA HIS A 562 -17.57 -1.78 27.24
C HIS A 562 -17.65 -0.74 26.11
N SER A 563 -16.96 -0.99 25.03
CA SER A 563 -16.86 -0.08 23.88
C SER A 563 -16.96 -0.82 22.56
N ILE A 564 -17.64 -0.21 21.59
CA ILE A 564 -17.80 -0.73 20.23
C ILE A 564 -17.32 0.35 19.25
N LEU A 565 -16.28 0.08 18.47
CA LEU A 565 -15.81 0.95 17.40
C LEU A 565 -16.19 0.38 16.04
N LEU A 566 -16.91 1.17 15.26
CA LEU A 566 -17.31 0.88 13.89
C LEU A 566 -16.45 1.72 12.94
N LEU A 567 -15.49 1.08 12.28
CA LEU A 567 -14.45 1.75 11.50
C LEU A 567 -14.59 1.38 10.01
N PRO A 568 -14.89 2.34 9.11
CA PRO A 568 -14.88 2.08 7.67
C PRO A 568 -13.43 1.96 7.16
N ASP A 569 -13.09 0.84 6.50
CA ASP A 569 -11.74 0.68 5.91
C ASP A 569 -11.57 1.61 4.70
N PRO A 570 -10.53 2.46 4.66
CA PRO A 570 -10.36 3.43 3.56
C PRO A 570 -9.97 2.79 2.22
N THR A 571 -9.46 1.57 2.23
CA THR A 571 -8.88 0.91 1.05
C THR A 571 -9.61 -0.36 0.61
N ARG A 572 -10.44 -0.93 1.48
CA ARG A 572 -11.17 -2.18 1.22
C ARG A 572 -12.68 -1.97 1.41
N PRO A 573 -13.53 -2.69 0.70
CA PRO A 573 -14.99 -2.60 0.83
C PRO A 573 -15.48 -3.34 2.08
N VAL A 574 -14.99 -2.94 3.26
CA VAL A 574 -15.34 -3.53 4.56
C VAL A 574 -15.54 -2.47 5.64
N PHE A 575 -16.35 -2.80 6.65
CA PHE A 575 -16.33 -2.15 7.96
C PHE A 575 -15.62 -3.09 8.95
N THR A 576 -14.76 -2.54 9.78
CA THR A 576 -14.16 -3.25 10.91
C THR A 576 -14.93 -2.91 12.17
N ILE A 577 -15.49 -3.93 12.83
CA ILE A 577 -16.08 -3.83 14.17
C ILE A 577 -14.98 -4.18 15.15
N ILE A 578 -14.74 -3.33 16.14
CA ILE A 578 -13.82 -3.59 17.24
C ILE A 578 -14.60 -3.43 18.54
N VAL A 579 -14.73 -4.50 19.28
CA VAL A 579 -15.37 -4.50 20.59
C VAL A 579 -14.33 -4.77 21.67
N GLU A 580 -14.35 -3.97 22.72
CA GLU A 580 -13.54 -4.20 23.93
C GLU A 580 -14.46 -4.19 25.15
N ALA A 581 -14.34 -5.23 25.98
CA ALA A 581 -15.12 -5.37 27.21
C ALA A 581 -14.29 -6.01 28.33
N SER A 582 -14.77 -5.85 29.55
CA SER A 582 -14.15 -6.45 30.76
C SER A 582 -14.23 -7.96 30.75
N ASP A 583 -15.16 -8.56 30.00
CA ASP A 583 -15.33 -10.01 29.88
C ASP A 583 -15.54 -10.47 28.42
N ALA A 584 -15.15 -11.71 28.13
CA ALA A 584 -15.22 -12.26 26.80
C ALA A 584 -16.65 -12.47 26.25
N PRO A 585 -17.65 -12.94 27.04
CA PRO A 585 -19.02 -13.09 26.56
C PRO A 585 -19.64 -11.76 26.11
N THR A 586 -19.46 -10.68 26.86
CA THR A 586 -19.95 -9.34 26.50
C THR A 586 -19.31 -8.83 25.23
N ALA A 587 -17.99 -9.02 25.06
CA ALA A 587 -17.29 -8.63 23.84
C ALA A 587 -17.82 -9.40 22.61
N ALA A 588 -18.02 -10.71 22.73
CA ALA A 588 -18.53 -11.55 21.64
C ALA A 588 -19.97 -11.19 21.28
N ALA A 589 -20.87 -11.09 22.25
CA ALA A 589 -22.29 -10.76 22.03
C ALA A 589 -22.48 -9.41 21.32
N SER A 590 -21.70 -8.40 21.71
CA SER A 590 -21.76 -7.09 21.06
C SER A 590 -21.16 -7.11 19.64
N ALA A 591 -20.15 -7.91 19.41
CA ALA A 591 -19.62 -8.08 18.06
C ALA A 591 -20.66 -8.75 17.13
N ASP A 592 -21.37 -9.77 17.62
CA ASP A 592 -22.47 -10.44 16.90
C ASP A 592 -23.62 -9.44 16.62
N GLU A 593 -24.06 -8.70 17.62
CA GLU A 593 -25.11 -7.67 17.49
C GLU A 593 -24.81 -6.68 16.36
N PHE A 594 -23.60 -6.09 16.37
CA PHE A 594 -23.24 -5.09 15.37
C PHE A 594 -22.93 -5.67 13.99
N GLU A 595 -22.47 -6.91 13.91
CA GLU A 595 -22.32 -7.62 12.65
C GLU A 595 -23.69 -7.84 11.99
N GLU A 596 -24.69 -8.33 12.70
CA GLU A 596 -26.06 -8.49 12.21
C GLU A 596 -26.67 -7.17 11.76
N ARG A 597 -26.50 -6.09 12.55
CA ARG A 597 -26.96 -4.76 12.19
C ARG A 597 -26.30 -4.23 10.92
N LEU A 598 -24.98 -4.34 10.80
CA LEU A 598 -24.26 -3.92 9.60
C LEU A 598 -24.70 -4.71 8.37
N GLN A 599 -25.03 -6.00 8.50
CA GLN A 599 -25.59 -6.81 7.41
C GLN A 599 -26.97 -6.27 6.99
N ALA A 600 -27.87 -6.03 7.96
CA ALA A 600 -29.21 -5.49 7.70
C ALA A 600 -29.18 -4.08 7.08
N TRP A 601 -28.21 -3.25 7.46
CA TRP A 601 -28.09 -1.87 6.96
C TRP A 601 -27.55 -1.75 5.53
N LYS A 602 -27.04 -2.83 4.94
CA LYS A 602 -26.63 -2.85 3.52
C LYS A 602 -27.81 -2.93 2.58
N GLU A 603 -28.91 -3.52 3.03
CA GLU A 603 -30.12 -3.65 2.22
C GLU A 603 -30.84 -2.30 2.11
N PRO A 604 -31.36 -1.93 0.93
CA PRO A 604 -32.19 -0.74 0.80
C PRO A 604 -33.41 -0.89 1.72
N PRO A 605 -33.95 0.19 2.28
CA PRO A 605 -35.21 0.12 3.02
C PRO A 605 -36.31 -0.47 2.12
N SER A 606 -36.95 -1.54 2.61
CA SER A 606 -38.08 -2.18 1.97
C SER A 606 -39.26 -1.22 1.77
#